data_e310f3a21198addf53c93a3ae115772b
#
_entry.id   e310f3a21198addf53c93a3ae115772b
#
_cell.length_a   1.000
_cell.length_b   1.000
_cell.length_c   1.000
_cell.angle_alpha   90.00
_cell.angle_beta   90.00
_cell.angle_gamma   90.00
#
_symmetry.space_group_name_H-M   'P 1'
#
loop_
_entity.id
_entity.type
_entity.pdbx_description
1 polymer ?
#
loop_
_entity_poly.entity_id
_entity_poly.type
_entity_poly.pdbx_seq_one_letter_code
_entity_poly.pdbx_strand_id
1 'polypeptide(L)' 'MNESQQILFMQIRILRMMAEKYSLSLKQAAELFEQYNVLPFIREGFGIFHVEGDEAVFDEVKSYLQSKGADL' A
#
# COMPACT_ATOMS: atom_id res chain seq x y z
N MET A 1 18.11 10.80 -1.67
CA MET A 1 17.39 9.53 -1.35
C MET A 1 17.26 8.72 -2.63
N ASN A 2 17.66 7.44 -2.62
CA ASN A 2 17.58 6.61 -3.81
C ASN A 2 16.15 6.06 -3.99
N GLU A 3 15.91 5.42 -5.14
CA GLU A 3 14.59 4.92 -5.46
C GLU A 3 14.12 3.83 -4.49
N SER A 4 15.03 2.94 -4.07
CA SER A 4 14.67 1.90 -3.10
C SER A 4 14.14 2.48 -1.79
N GLN A 5 14.75 3.54 -1.32
CA GLN A 5 14.31 4.22 -0.11
C GLN A 5 12.97 4.92 -0.33
N GLN A 6 12.78 5.52 -1.49
CA GLN A 6 11.51 6.18 -1.83
C GLN A 6 10.37 5.17 -1.89
N ILE A 7 10.62 4.01 -2.47
CA ILE A 7 9.64 2.92 -2.52
C ILE A 7 9.29 2.46 -1.10
N LEU A 8 10.31 2.24 -0.28
CA LEU A 8 10.08 1.80 1.10
C LEU A 8 9.23 2.81 1.87
N PHE A 9 9.53 4.10 1.75
CA PHE A 9 8.75 5.13 2.45
C PHE A 9 7.33 5.20 1.95
N MET A 10 7.10 5.03 0.65
CA MET A 10 5.75 4.95 0.11
C MET A 10 5.00 3.74 0.69
N GLN A 11 5.64 2.58 0.71
CA GLN A 11 5.05 1.37 1.27
C GLN A 11 4.63 1.59 2.72
N ILE A 12 5.48 2.23 3.51
CA ILE A 12 5.19 2.52 4.92
C ILE A 12 4.01 3.50 5.04
N ARG A 13 4.00 4.55 4.23
CA ARG A 13 2.90 5.54 4.28
C ARG A 13 1.56 4.90 3.95
N ILE A 14 1.52 4.08 2.91
CA ILE A 14 0.27 3.42 2.50
C ILE A 14 -0.17 2.40 3.55
N LEU A 15 0.79 1.66 4.13
CA LEU A 15 0.50 0.74 5.23
C LEU A 15 -0.18 1.48 6.41
N ARG A 16 0.37 2.62 6.79
CA ARG A 16 -0.18 3.42 7.88
C ARG A 16 -1.58 3.95 7.55
N MET A 17 -1.79 4.37 6.31
CA MET A 17 -3.11 4.81 5.86
C MET A 17 -4.13 3.68 5.97
N MET A 18 -3.73 2.47 5.57
CA MET A 18 -4.59 1.30 5.66
C MET A 18 -4.98 1.03 7.12
N ALA A 19 -4.00 1.02 8.02
CA ALA A 19 -4.24 0.80 9.44
C ALA A 19 -5.21 1.85 9.99
N GLU A 20 -5.00 3.10 9.64
CA GLU A 20 -5.80 4.21 10.15
C GLU A 20 -7.22 4.18 9.59
N LYS A 21 -7.36 4.01 8.28
CA LYS A 21 -8.67 4.08 7.62
C LYS A 21 -9.58 2.91 7.99
N TYR A 22 -9.01 1.75 8.30
CA TYR A 22 -9.78 0.56 8.63
C TYR A 22 -9.66 0.17 10.10
N SER A 23 -9.12 1.05 10.94
CA SER A 23 -8.98 0.82 12.38
C SER A 23 -8.26 -0.49 12.69
N LEU A 24 -7.21 -0.78 11.94
CA LEU A 24 -6.37 -1.95 12.14
C LEU A 24 -5.14 -1.56 12.93
N SER A 25 -4.56 -2.53 13.65
CA SER A 25 -3.22 -2.34 14.19
C SER A 25 -2.22 -2.36 13.02
N LEU A 26 -1.02 -1.85 13.25
CA LEU A 26 0.03 -1.94 12.22
C LEU A 26 0.33 -3.40 11.88
N LYS A 27 0.29 -4.28 12.89
CA LYS A 27 0.50 -5.71 12.67
C LYS A 27 -0.58 -6.29 11.75
N GLN A 28 -1.84 -5.95 12.00
CA GLN A 28 -2.94 -6.43 11.18
C GLN A 28 -2.83 -5.92 9.74
N ALA A 29 -2.48 -4.64 9.57
CA ALA A 29 -2.28 -4.07 8.24
C ALA A 29 -1.11 -4.75 7.52
N ALA A 30 -0.02 -5.03 8.25
CA ALA A 30 1.14 -5.72 7.67
C ALA A 30 0.78 -7.13 7.23
N GLU A 31 -0.01 -7.84 8.03
CA GLU A 31 -0.48 -9.19 7.68
C GLU A 31 -1.36 -9.17 6.42
N LEU A 32 -2.23 -8.18 6.32
CA LEU A 32 -3.07 -7.99 5.13
C LEU A 32 -2.20 -7.75 3.89
N PHE A 33 -1.21 -6.87 4.01
CA PHE A 33 -0.30 -6.55 2.91
C PHE A 33 0.51 -7.78 2.48
N GLU A 34 0.95 -8.59 3.45
CA GLU A 34 1.70 -9.80 3.14
C GLU A 34 0.81 -10.84 2.46
N GLN A 35 -0.40 -11.04 2.95
CA GLN A 35 -1.32 -12.02 2.41
C GLN A 35 -1.60 -11.78 0.91
N TYR A 36 -1.71 -10.52 0.51
CA TYR A 36 -2.10 -10.16 -0.86
C TYR A 36 -0.95 -9.59 -1.68
N ASN A 37 0.29 -9.68 -1.19
CA ASN A 37 1.48 -9.22 -1.91
C ASN A 37 1.40 -7.74 -2.30
N VAL A 38 0.94 -6.89 -1.38
CA VAL A 38 0.77 -5.47 -1.64
C VAL A 38 2.10 -4.75 -1.79
N LEU A 39 3.12 -5.14 -1.00
CA LEU A 39 4.42 -4.46 -1.09
C LEU A 39 5.04 -4.60 -2.49
N PRO A 40 5.06 -5.80 -3.10
CA PRO A 40 5.50 -5.91 -4.49
C PRO A 40 4.65 -5.10 -5.46
N PHE A 41 3.33 -5.04 -5.23
CA PHE A 41 2.43 -4.26 -6.08
C PHE A 41 2.83 -2.78 -6.07
N ILE A 42 3.11 -2.22 -4.89
CA ILE A 42 3.54 -0.83 -4.77
C ILE A 42 4.89 -0.62 -5.46
N ARG A 43 5.83 -1.55 -5.26
CA ARG A 43 7.15 -1.46 -5.90
C ARG A 43 7.04 -1.43 -7.42
N GLU A 44 6.24 -2.33 -7.97
CA GLU A 44 6.09 -2.44 -9.42
C GLU A 44 5.37 -1.24 -10.00
N GLY A 45 4.44 -0.65 -9.25
CA GLY A 45 3.71 0.53 -9.70
C GLY A 45 4.38 1.86 -9.40
N PHE A 46 5.52 1.86 -8.72
CA PHE A 46 6.13 3.08 -8.20
C PHE A 46 6.37 4.14 -9.28
N GLY A 47 6.75 3.73 -10.48
CA GLY A 47 6.98 4.66 -11.59
C GLY A 47 5.78 5.55 -11.88
N ILE A 48 4.57 5.02 -11.71
CA ILE A 48 3.33 5.77 -11.88
C ILE A 48 2.90 6.38 -10.54
N PHE A 49 2.96 5.60 -9.47
CA PHE A 49 2.45 6.00 -8.17
C PHE A 49 3.14 7.23 -7.59
N HIS A 50 4.45 7.40 -7.86
CA HIS A 50 5.19 8.50 -7.25
C HIS A 50 4.75 9.89 -7.75
N VAL A 51 4.00 9.96 -8.84
CA VAL A 51 3.49 11.23 -9.36
C VAL A 51 2.02 11.46 -9.02
N GLU A 52 1.36 10.52 -8.33
CA GLU A 52 -0.06 10.62 -8.05
C GLU A 52 -0.40 11.24 -6.70
N GLY A 53 0.41 11.05 -5.70
CA GLY A 53 0.09 11.43 -4.33
C GLY A 53 -0.53 10.26 -3.55
N ASP A 54 -0.39 10.32 -2.23
CA ASP A 54 -0.69 9.17 -1.36
C ASP A 54 -2.15 8.73 -1.40
N GLU A 55 -3.10 9.66 -1.48
CA GLU A 55 -4.53 9.28 -1.51
C GLU A 55 -4.86 8.47 -2.76
N ALA A 56 -4.34 8.89 -3.91
CA ALA A 56 -4.58 8.16 -5.16
C ALA A 56 -3.92 6.79 -5.11
N VAL A 57 -2.70 6.70 -4.57
CA VAL A 57 -2.01 5.41 -4.42
C VAL A 57 -2.78 4.51 -3.47
N PHE A 58 -3.29 5.06 -2.36
CA PHE A 58 -4.11 4.29 -1.43
C PHE A 58 -5.34 3.70 -2.15
N ASP A 59 -6.01 4.50 -2.97
CA ASP A 59 -7.19 4.03 -3.72
C ASP A 59 -6.82 2.91 -4.68
N GLU A 60 -5.65 2.98 -5.31
CA GLU A 60 -5.16 1.93 -6.19
C GLU A 60 -4.89 0.64 -5.42
N VAL A 61 -4.28 0.75 -4.23
CA VAL A 61 -4.02 -0.40 -3.37
C VAL A 61 -5.34 -1.01 -2.88
N LYS A 62 -6.30 -0.19 -2.50
CA LYS A 62 -7.62 -0.67 -2.08
C LYS A 62 -8.30 -1.44 -3.21
N SER A 63 -8.29 -0.90 -4.43
CA SER A 63 -8.87 -1.57 -5.60
C SER A 63 -8.17 -2.89 -5.88
N TYR A 64 -6.83 -2.91 -5.76
CA TYR A 64 -6.06 -4.13 -5.94
C TYR A 64 -6.47 -5.18 -4.91
N LEU A 65 -6.56 -4.80 -3.64
CA LEU A 65 -6.96 -5.72 -2.58
C LEU A 65 -8.36 -6.28 -2.83
N GLN A 66 -9.30 -5.43 -3.19
CA GLN A 66 -10.67 -5.86 -3.49
C GLN A 66 -10.70 -6.83 -4.67
N SER A 67 -9.89 -6.58 -5.70
CA SER A 67 -9.82 -7.45 -6.87
C SER A 67 -9.25 -8.83 -6.54
N LYS A 68 -8.46 -8.93 -5.46
CA LYS A 68 -7.90 -10.20 -5.00
C LYS A 68 -8.79 -10.90 -3.96
N GLY A 69 -9.93 -10.33 -3.65
CA GLY A 69 -10.88 -10.95 -2.74
C GLY A 69 -10.80 -10.47 -1.30
N ALA A 70 -10.01 -9.45 -1.01
CA ALA A 70 -9.97 -8.90 0.33
C ALA A 70 -11.31 -8.23 0.65
N ASP A 71 -11.79 -8.45 1.86
CA ASP A 71 -13.07 -7.93 2.32
C ASP A 71 -12.86 -6.55 2.96
N LEU A 72 -12.87 -5.52 2.13
CA LEU A 72 -12.69 -4.14 2.59
C LEU A 72 -13.92 -3.29 2.31
#